data_70be028578e21ac3e964ed0c504a5a5b
#
_entry.id   70be028578e21ac3e964ed0c504a5a5b
#
_cell.length_a   1.000
_cell.length_b   1.000
_cell.length_c   1.000
_cell.angle_alpha   90.00
_cell.angle_beta   90.00
_cell.angle_gamma   90.00
#
_symmetry.space_group_name_H-M   'P 1'
#
loop_
_entity.id
_entity.type
_entity.pdbx_description
1 polymer ?
#
loop_
_entity_poly.entity_id
_entity_poly.type
_entity_poly.pdbx_seq_one_letter_code
_entity_poly.pdbx_strand_id
1 'polypeptide(L)' 'MMDSKQLALVYLMEEANRMAGVCTRNVHNLDAKKTKKAIEEQMGILFTAMKEVAEEFKLDESTVENSAMEEYNRRQNDR' A
#
# COMPACT_ATOMS: atom_id res chain seq x y z
N MET A 1 9.28 -23.72 7.43
CA MET A 1 9.49 -22.35 7.89
C MET A 1 9.62 -21.42 6.68
N MET A 2 8.95 -20.29 6.70
CA MET A 2 9.07 -19.31 5.63
C MET A 2 10.39 -18.55 5.73
N ASP A 3 11.02 -18.27 4.58
CA ASP A 3 12.19 -17.41 4.56
C ASP A 3 11.79 -15.92 4.64
N SER A 4 12.75 -15.02 4.71
CA SER A 4 12.50 -13.61 4.88
C SER A 4 11.74 -12.99 3.69
N LYS A 5 11.95 -13.48 2.48
CA LYS A 5 11.22 -13.02 1.29
C LYS A 5 9.76 -13.40 1.38
N GLN A 6 9.48 -14.65 1.76
CA GLN A 6 8.11 -15.12 1.94
C GLN A 6 7.39 -14.33 3.04
N LEU A 7 8.07 -14.09 4.17
CA LEU A 7 7.51 -13.31 5.27
C LEU A 7 7.18 -11.87 4.85
N ALA A 8 8.06 -11.25 4.06
CA ALA A 8 7.82 -9.90 3.55
C ALA A 8 6.57 -9.87 2.67
N LEU A 9 6.41 -10.84 1.79
CA LEU A 9 5.23 -10.94 0.93
C LEU A 9 3.96 -11.17 1.74
N VAL A 10 4.00 -12.06 2.73
CA VAL A 10 2.85 -12.33 3.60
C VAL A 10 2.46 -11.07 4.37
N TYR A 11 3.45 -10.35 4.90
CA TYR A 11 3.20 -9.10 5.60
C TYR A 11 2.52 -8.08 4.69
N LEU A 12 3.00 -7.93 3.46
CA LEU A 12 2.38 -7.02 2.49
C LEU A 12 0.93 -7.42 2.20
N MET A 13 0.67 -8.71 2.02
CA MET A 13 -0.69 -9.22 1.79
C MET A 13 -1.61 -8.89 2.96
N GLU A 14 -1.14 -9.09 4.19
CA GLU A 14 -1.93 -8.81 5.39
C GLU A 14 -2.25 -7.32 5.51
N GLU A 15 -1.26 -6.45 5.26
CA GLU A 15 -1.48 -5.01 5.37
C GLU A 15 -2.34 -4.47 4.23
N ALA A 16 -2.24 -5.05 3.04
CA ALA A 16 -3.13 -4.71 1.94
C ALA A 16 -4.58 -5.05 2.27
N ASN A 17 -4.80 -6.21 2.90
CA ASN A 17 -6.13 -6.61 3.36
C ASN A 17 -6.67 -5.67 4.44
N ARG A 18 -5.83 -5.24 5.36
CA ARG A 18 -6.21 -4.26 6.39
C ARG A 18 -6.57 -2.91 5.77
N MET A 19 -5.80 -2.49 4.78
CA MET A 19 -6.10 -1.25 4.04
C MET A 19 -7.47 -1.34 3.37
N ALA A 20 -7.77 -2.47 2.73
CA ALA A 20 -9.07 -2.70 2.12
C ALA A 20 -10.19 -2.60 3.15
N GLY A 21 -9.98 -3.16 4.34
CA GLY A 21 -10.95 -3.06 5.44
C GLY A 21 -11.16 -1.63 5.92
N VAL A 22 -10.08 -0.86 6.05
CA VAL A 22 -10.17 0.55 6.43
C VAL A 22 -10.99 1.32 5.39
N CYS A 23 -10.73 1.09 4.13
CA CYS A 23 -11.48 1.75 3.05
C CYS A 23 -12.96 1.38 3.08
N THR A 24 -13.26 0.10 3.23
CA THR A 24 -14.65 -0.39 3.28
C THR A 24 -15.43 0.24 4.42
N ARG A 25 -14.82 0.32 5.61
CA ARG A 25 -15.50 0.89 6.78
C ARG A 25 -15.74 2.40 6.67
N ASN A 26 -14.95 3.08 5.86
CA ASN A 26 -14.97 4.55 5.81
C ASN A 26 -15.50 5.13 4.51
N VAL A 27 -15.90 4.30 3.54
CA VAL A 27 -16.31 4.77 2.21
C VAL A 27 -17.51 5.72 2.25
N HIS A 28 -18.34 5.63 3.30
CA HIS A 28 -19.51 6.49 3.47
C HIS A 28 -19.32 7.62 4.50
N ASN A 29 -18.11 7.76 5.04
CA ASN A 29 -17.79 8.77 6.07
C ASN A 29 -16.60 9.64 5.64
N LEU A 30 -16.67 10.16 4.43
CA LEU A 30 -15.51 10.77 3.76
C LEU A 30 -14.92 12.01 4.45
N ASP A 31 -15.77 12.78 5.13
CA ASP A 31 -15.35 14.06 5.73
C ASP A 31 -14.99 13.97 7.21
N ALA A 32 -15.09 12.81 7.80
CA ALA A 32 -14.77 12.62 9.21
C ALA A 32 -13.27 12.69 9.45
N LYS A 33 -12.84 13.41 10.48
CA LYS A 33 -11.43 13.46 10.87
C LYS A 33 -10.87 12.07 11.18
N LYS A 34 -11.70 11.20 11.77
CA LYS A 34 -11.32 9.82 12.07
C LYS A 34 -11.01 9.03 10.80
N THR A 35 -11.75 9.28 9.73
CA THR A 35 -11.54 8.62 8.44
C THR A 35 -10.17 8.96 7.88
N LYS A 36 -9.84 10.24 7.83
CA LYS A 36 -8.53 10.70 7.35
C LYS A 36 -7.40 10.08 8.16
N LYS A 37 -7.53 10.12 9.48
CA LYS A 37 -6.51 9.58 10.38
C LYS A 37 -6.32 8.07 10.19
N ALA A 38 -7.43 7.33 10.11
CA ALA A 38 -7.37 5.88 9.91
C ALA A 38 -6.68 5.52 8.59
N ILE A 39 -6.99 6.25 7.53
CA ILE A 39 -6.37 6.04 6.21
C ILE A 39 -4.88 6.35 6.27
N GLU A 40 -4.49 7.49 6.86
CA GLU A 40 -3.08 7.88 6.98
C GLU A 40 -2.27 6.84 7.75
N GLU A 41 -2.78 6.38 8.88
CA GLU A 41 -2.08 5.40 9.70
C GLU A 41 -1.90 4.07 8.97
N GLN A 42 -2.96 3.59 8.32
CA GLN A 42 -2.87 2.31 7.60
C GLN A 42 -2.00 2.43 6.34
N MET A 43 -2.03 3.56 5.66
CA MET A 43 -1.14 3.80 4.53
C MET A 43 0.32 3.79 4.94
N GLY A 44 0.64 4.38 6.10
CA GLY A 44 2.01 4.34 6.62
C GLY A 44 2.48 2.91 6.88
N ILE A 45 1.62 2.09 7.47
CA ILE A 45 1.94 0.69 7.72
C ILE A 45 2.12 -0.07 6.40
N LEU A 46 1.23 0.17 5.45
CA LEU A 46 1.31 -0.48 4.14
C LEU A 46 2.60 -0.08 3.41
N PHE A 47 3.00 1.18 3.47
CA PHE A 47 4.26 1.62 2.88
C PHE A 47 5.46 0.92 3.51
N THR A 48 5.44 0.71 4.83
CA THR A 48 6.50 -0.05 5.51
C THR A 48 6.59 -1.48 4.97
N ALA A 49 5.45 -2.13 4.79
CA ALA A 49 5.40 -3.48 4.22
C ALA A 49 5.93 -3.51 2.79
N MET A 50 5.59 -2.49 1.99
CA MET A 50 6.10 -2.36 0.63
C MET A 50 7.61 -2.18 0.61
N LYS A 51 8.17 -1.37 1.52
CA LYS A 51 9.61 -1.17 1.62
C LYS A 51 10.34 -2.45 1.99
N GLU A 52 9.76 -3.25 2.90
CA GLU A 52 10.37 -4.53 3.27
C GLU A 52 10.44 -5.49 2.07
N VAL A 53 9.40 -5.53 1.25
CA VAL A 53 9.42 -6.34 0.02
C VAL A 53 10.51 -5.82 -0.92
N ALA A 54 10.59 -4.50 -1.09
CA ALA A 54 11.61 -3.90 -1.96
C ALA A 54 13.02 -4.25 -1.50
N GLU A 55 13.28 -4.22 -0.20
CA GLU A 55 14.58 -4.58 0.36
C GLU A 55 14.89 -6.06 0.16
N GLU A 56 13.94 -6.94 0.47
CA GLU A 56 14.15 -8.39 0.38
C GLU A 56 14.38 -8.86 -1.06
N PHE A 57 13.72 -8.25 -2.03
CA PHE A 57 13.86 -8.59 -3.43
C PHE A 57 14.85 -7.69 -4.16
N LYS A 58 15.49 -6.77 -3.45
CA LYS A 58 16.47 -5.82 -4.01
C LYS A 58 15.91 -5.04 -5.20
N LEU A 59 14.68 -4.55 -5.04
CA LEU A 59 14.04 -3.77 -6.08
C LEU A 59 14.63 -2.36 -6.14
N ASP A 60 14.70 -1.81 -7.34
CA ASP A 60 15.12 -0.43 -7.54
C ASP A 60 13.92 0.49 -7.26
N GLU A 61 14.05 1.35 -6.25
CA GLU A 61 12.99 2.27 -5.87
C GLU A 61 12.57 3.19 -7.01
N SER A 62 13.53 3.67 -7.80
CA SER A 62 13.23 4.53 -8.95
C SER A 62 12.34 3.83 -9.97
N THR A 63 12.62 2.55 -10.24
CA THR A 63 11.80 1.76 -11.15
C THR A 63 10.37 1.59 -10.62
N VAL A 64 10.24 1.31 -9.32
CA VAL A 64 8.92 1.17 -8.68
C VAL A 64 8.15 2.49 -8.75
N GLU A 65 8.82 3.60 -8.44
CA GLU A 65 8.21 4.94 -8.50
C GLU A 65 7.77 5.29 -9.91
N ASN A 66 8.60 5.00 -10.91
CA ASN A 66 8.25 5.25 -12.31
C ASN A 66 7.04 4.43 -12.74
N SER A 67 6.97 3.17 -12.34
CA SER A 67 5.80 2.32 -12.61
C SER A 67 4.54 2.90 -11.97
N ALA A 68 4.66 3.40 -10.74
CA ALA A 68 3.54 4.03 -10.04
C ALA A 68 3.07 5.29 -10.76
N MET A 69 4.00 6.12 -11.23
CA MET A 69 3.66 7.35 -11.97
C MET A 69 2.99 7.03 -13.31
N GLU A 70 3.49 6.03 -14.03
CA GLU A 70 2.87 5.60 -15.29
C GLU A 70 1.43 5.13 -15.06
N GLU A 71 1.21 4.33 -14.03
CA GLU A 71 -0.12 3.83 -13.71
C GLU A 71 -1.05 4.96 -13.28
N TYR A 72 -0.56 5.88 -12.47
CA TYR A 72 -1.33 7.04 -12.05
C TYR A 72 -1.75 7.88 -13.26
N ASN A 73 -0.80 8.18 -14.16
CA ASN A 73 -1.07 8.97 -15.36
C ASN A 73 -2.06 8.27 -16.29
N ARG A 74 -1.92 6.95 -16.45
CA ARG A 74 -2.85 6.15 -17.25
C ARG A 74 -4.28 6.26 -16.71
N ARG A 75 -4.45 6.15 -15.41
CA ARG A 75 -5.77 6.25 -14.77
C ARG A 75 -6.37 7.65 -14.91
N GLN A 76 -5.54 8.68 -14.83
CA GLN A 76 -6.01 10.05 -15.01
C GLN A 76 -6.50 10.29 -16.44
N ASN A 77 -5.82 9.72 -17.42
CA ASN A 77 -6.20 9.85 -18.83
C ASN A 77 -7.47 9.08 -19.20
N ASP A 78 -7.77 8.01 -18.48
CA ASP A 78 -8.96 7.18 -18.71
C ASP A 78 -10.24 7.74 -18.07
N ARG A 79 -10.14 8.82 -17.32
CA ARG A 79 -11.30 9.43 -16.65
C ARG A 79 -11.95 10.54 -17.51
#